data_288bf097c4633b019f23c1dbea79d4aa
#
_entry.id   288bf097c4633b019f23c1dbea79d4aa
#
_cell.length_a   1.000
_cell.length_b   1.000
_cell.length_c   1.000
_cell.angle_alpha   90.00
_cell.angle_beta   90.00
_cell.angle_gamma   90.00
#
_symmetry.space_group_name_H-M   'P 1'
#
loop_
_entity.id
_entity.type
_entity.pdbx_description
1 polymer ?
#
loop_
_entity_poly.entity_id
_entity_poly.type
_entity_poly.pdbx_seq_one_letter_code
_entity_poly.pdbx_strand_id
1 'polypeptide(L)'
;LQAEIDALKAQQTERGLVMTFSDVLFDSGKAELNPGAKPRLDQLAQFLIEHPSRQVEIDGFTDNVGSDAFNKELSATRADAVETALVRRGIDPSRIHTAAYGKSFPVASNGDPSGRQLNRRVEVVIGNENGGGIASRTS
;
A
#
# COMPACT_ATOMS: atom_id res chain seq x y z
N LEU A 1 -0.94 18.02 12.52
CA LEU A 1 -0.46 16.71 12.08
C LEU A 1 -1.51 15.63 12.30
N GLN A 2 -2.16 15.60 13.46
CA GLN A 2 -3.18 14.58 13.71
C GLN A 2 -4.35 14.68 12.73
N ALA A 3 -4.76 15.88 12.35
CA ALA A 3 -5.82 16.07 11.37
C ALA A 3 -5.41 15.53 9.99
N GLU A 4 -4.14 15.68 9.60
CA GLU A 4 -3.63 15.13 8.36
C GLU A 4 -3.66 13.60 8.37
N ILE A 5 -3.25 12.99 9.47
CA ILE A 5 -3.25 11.54 9.65
C ILE A 5 -4.69 11.00 9.57
N ASP A 6 -5.63 11.68 10.24
CA ASP A 6 -7.03 11.30 10.21
C ASP A 6 -7.62 11.41 8.80
N ALA A 7 -7.22 12.44 8.05
CA ALA A 7 -7.69 12.63 6.67
C ALA A 7 -7.20 11.51 5.75
N LEU A 8 -6.00 10.98 6.00
CA LEU A 8 -5.46 9.84 5.25
C LEU A 8 -6.15 8.53 5.61
N LYS A 9 -6.86 8.48 6.73
CA LYS A 9 -7.40 7.25 7.31
C LYS A 9 -6.27 6.25 7.57
N ALA A 10 -5.10 6.77 7.94
CA ALA A 10 -3.94 5.95 8.26
C ALA A 10 -3.99 5.49 9.69
N GLN A 11 -3.41 4.34 9.96
CA GLN A 11 -3.36 3.73 11.28
C GLN A 11 -1.92 3.76 11.80
N GLN A 12 -1.73 4.21 13.03
CA GLN A 12 -0.40 4.21 13.64
C GLN A 12 -0.04 2.77 14.04
N THR A 13 1.11 2.30 13.58
CA THR A 13 1.62 0.97 13.90
C THR A 13 3.10 1.06 14.29
N GLU A 14 3.68 -0.06 14.71
CA GLU A 14 5.11 -0.12 15.04
C GLU A 14 5.99 0.18 13.82
N ARG A 15 5.50 -0.11 12.61
CA ARG A 15 6.24 0.16 11.37
C ARG A 15 6.09 1.60 10.90
N GLY A 16 5.12 2.33 11.42
CA GLY A 16 4.81 3.70 11.03
C GLY A 16 3.31 3.85 10.77
N LEU A 17 2.95 4.85 9.99
CA LEU A 17 1.56 5.06 9.58
C LEU A 17 1.24 4.13 8.41
N VAL A 18 0.16 3.37 8.52
CA VAL A 18 -0.24 2.44 7.46
C VAL A 18 -1.56 2.90 6.84
N MET A 19 -1.52 3.10 5.52
CA MET A 19 -2.68 3.47 4.72
C MET A 19 -2.98 2.29 3.79
N THR A 20 -4.21 1.76 3.83
CA THR A 20 -4.58 0.59 3.05
C THR A 20 -5.38 0.97 1.81
N PHE A 21 -4.92 0.47 0.66
CA PHE A 21 -5.66 0.55 -0.60
C PHE A 21 -6.31 -0.81 -0.84
N SER A 22 -7.64 -0.86 -0.72
CA SER A 22 -8.37 -2.11 -0.85
C SER A 22 -8.49 -2.53 -2.32
N ASP A 23 -8.90 -3.79 -2.53
CA ASP A 23 -9.09 -4.37 -3.86
C ASP A 23 -10.02 -3.52 -4.75
N VAL A 24 -11.02 -2.86 -4.15
CA VAL A 24 -11.99 -2.06 -4.92
C VAL A 24 -11.37 -0.83 -5.59
N LEU A 25 -10.16 -0.43 -5.18
CA LEU A 25 -9.44 0.68 -5.80
C LEU A 25 -8.64 0.25 -7.03
N PHE A 26 -8.62 -1.03 -7.35
CA PHE A 26 -8.02 -1.59 -8.56
C PHE A 26 -9.13 -2.15 -9.44
N ASP A 27 -8.89 -2.14 -10.75
CA ASP A 27 -9.81 -2.82 -11.67
C ASP A 27 -9.77 -4.32 -11.39
N SER A 28 -10.92 -4.99 -11.53
CA SER A 28 -11.09 -6.37 -11.12
C SER A 28 -10.01 -7.29 -11.70
N GLY A 29 -9.26 -7.97 -10.82
CA GLY A 29 -8.21 -8.89 -11.20
C GLY A 29 -7.00 -8.24 -11.86
N LYS A 30 -6.90 -6.91 -11.85
CA LYS A 30 -5.85 -6.17 -12.55
C LYS A 30 -5.01 -5.36 -11.58
N ALA A 31 -3.90 -4.85 -12.10
CA ALA A 31 -3.00 -3.97 -11.37
C ALA A 31 -3.27 -2.49 -11.66
N GLU A 32 -4.25 -2.17 -12.48
CA GLU A 32 -4.57 -0.77 -12.80
C GLU A 32 -5.44 -0.16 -11.73
N LEU A 33 -5.02 1.01 -11.23
CA LEU A 33 -5.81 1.77 -10.28
C LEU A 33 -7.00 2.41 -10.99
N ASN A 34 -8.20 2.30 -10.40
CA ASN A 34 -9.37 2.93 -10.98
C ASN A 34 -9.50 4.38 -10.51
N PRO A 35 -10.39 5.18 -11.15
CA PRO A 35 -10.53 6.61 -10.78
C PRO A 35 -10.86 6.86 -9.33
N GLY A 36 -11.48 5.91 -8.63
CA GLY A 36 -11.80 6.03 -7.21
C GLY A 36 -10.57 6.13 -6.31
N ALA A 37 -9.39 5.69 -6.80
CA ALA A 37 -8.15 5.79 -6.04
C ALA A 37 -7.55 7.20 -6.07
N LYS A 38 -7.93 8.05 -7.02
CA LYS A 38 -7.31 9.37 -7.19
C LYS A 38 -7.35 10.25 -5.94
N PRO A 39 -8.50 10.43 -5.27
CA PRO A 39 -8.52 11.28 -4.08
C PRO A 39 -7.57 10.80 -2.98
N ARG A 40 -7.48 9.50 -2.79
CA ARG A 40 -6.60 8.93 -1.78
C ARG A 40 -5.12 9.11 -2.15
N LEU A 41 -4.79 8.93 -3.43
CA LEU A 41 -3.44 9.15 -3.92
C LEU A 41 -3.03 10.62 -3.82
N ASP A 42 -3.95 11.53 -4.13
CA ASP A 42 -3.69 12.96 -4.00
C ASP A 42 -3.42 13.36 -2.55
N GLN A 43 -4.21 12.83 -1.61
CA GLN A 43 -4.01 13.08 -0.19
C GLN A 43 -2.67 12.53 0.31
N LEU A 44 -2.34 11.31 -0.10
CA LEU A 44 -1.08 10.68 0.28
C LEU A 44 0.11 11.46 -0.28
N ALA A 45 0.07 11.83 -1.55
CA ALA A 45 1.13 12.61 -2.18
C ALA A 45 1.32 13.96 -1.47
N GLN A 46 0.23 14.64 -1.15
CA GLN A 46 0.29 15.93 -0.46
C GLN A 46 0.95 15.79 0.91
N PHE A 47 0.58 14.76 1.67
CA PHE A 47 1.19 14.48 2.96
C PHE A 47 2.70 14.25 2.81
N LEU A 48 3.12 13.46 1.82
CA LEU A 48 4.53 13.15 1.59
C LEU A 48 5.32 14.37 1.13
N ILE A 49 4.70 15.27 0.36
CA ILE A 49 5.34 16.52 -0.06
C ILE A 49 5.56 17.43 1.17
N GLU A 50 4.59 17.48 2.07
CA GLU A 50 4.68 18.32 3.28
C GLU A 50 5.60 17.73 4.34
N HIS A 51 5.93 16.44 4.25
CA HIS A 51 6.80 15.75 5.19
C HIS A 51 7.94 15.06 4.45
N PRO A 52 8.88 15.81 3.86
CA PRO A 52 9.84 15.26 2.90
C PRO A 52 10.89 14.32 3.49
N SER A 53 11.03 14.26 4.81
CA SER A 53 11.99 13.34 5.43
C SER A 53 11.47 11.91 5.57
N ARG A 54 10.16 11.68 5.37
CA ARG A 54 9.57 10.36 5.59
C ARG A 54 9.82 9.46 4.40
N GLN A 55 10.19 8.22 4.69
CA GLN A 55 10.32 7.13 3.70
C GLN A 55 8.96 6.44 3.54
N VAL A 56 8.79 5.74 2.43
CA VAL A 56 7.54 5.05 2.12
C VAL A 56 7.86 3.64 1.67
N GLU A 57 7.13 2.65 2.19
CA GLU A 57 7.18 1.29 1.67
C GLU A 57 5.78 0.88 1.21
N ILE A 58 5.70 0.31 0.01
CA ILE A 58 4.44 -0.11 -0.59
C ILE A 58 4.44 -1.63 -0.66
N ASP A 59 3.56 -2.27 0.10
CA ASP A 59 3.48 -3.72 0.25
C ASP A 59 2.23 -4.25 -0.44
N GLY A 60 2.42 -5.17 -1.40
CA GLY A 60 1.31 -5.80 -2.11
C GLY A 60 0.97 -7.15 -1.53
N PHE A 61 -0.33 -7.45 -1.44
CA PHE A 61 -0.86 -8.71 -0.90
C PHE A 61 -2.02 -9.22 -1.76
N THR A 62 -2.20 -10.53 -1.75
CA THR A 62 -3.32 -11.20 -2.45
C THR A 62 -4.05 -12.14 -1.48
N ASP A 63 -5.15 -12.74 -1.95
CA ASP A 63 -5.73 -13.89 -1.29
C ASP A 63 -4.95 -15.17 -1.68
N ASN A 64 -5.48 -16.34 -1.32
CA ASN A 64 -4.80 -17.62 -1.60
C ASN A 64 -5.33 -18.34 -2.85
N VAL A 65 -6.11 -17.68 -3.69
CA VAL A 65 -6.61 -18.26 -4.92
C VAL A 65 -5.57 -18.11 -6.03
N GLY A 66 -5.28 -19.22 -6.73
CA GLY A 66 -4.30 -19.22 -7.80
C GLY A 66 -2.91 -19.67 -7.32
N SER A 67 -1.96 -19.70 -8.23
CA SER A 67 -0.60 -20.14 -7.91
C SER A 67 0.15 -19.08 -7.10
N ASP A 68 1.18 -19.52 -6.37
CA ASP A 68 2.03 -18.61 -5.62
C ASP A 68 2.73 -17.62 -6.56
N ALA A 69 3.22 -18.10 -7.70
CA ALA A 69 3.89 -17.24 -8.67
C ALA A 69 2.96 -16.17 -9.23
N PHE A 70 1.72 -16.54 -9.57
CA PHE A 70 0.73 -15.57 -10.07
C PHE A 70 0.42 -14.51 -9.02
N ASN A 71 0.20 -14.93 -7.78
CA ASN A 71 -0.16 -14.01 -6.71
C ASN A 71 1.00 -13.08 -6.35
N LYS A 72 2.23 -13.61 -6.38
CA LYS A 72 3.40 -12.77 -6.13
C LYS A 72 3.56 -11.70 -7.21
N GLU A 73 3.37 -12.08 -8.46
CA GLU A 73 3.45 -11.13 -9.58
C GLU A 73 2.33 -10.09 -9.51
N LEU A 74 1.10 -10.50 -9.20
CA LEU A 74 -0.02 -9.57 -9.07
C LEU A 74 0.23 -8.56 -7.95
N SER A 75 0.71 -9.03 -6.80
CA SER A 75 1.02 -8.14 -5.68
C SER A 75 2.14 -7.16 -6.03
N ALA A 76 3.16 -7.61 -6.77
CA ALA A 76 4.24 -6.74 -7.22
C ALA A 76 3.73 -5.66 -8.19
N THR A 77 2.92 -6.03 -9.18
CA THR A 77 2.43 -5.08 -10.17
C THR A 77 1.46 -4.08 -9.55
N ARG A 78 0.67 -4.48 -8.57
CA ARG A 78 -0.20 -3.56 -7.83
C ARG A 78 0.59 -2.57 -6.99
N ALA A 79 1.64 -3.02 -6.31
CA ALA A 79 2.53 -2.12 -5.56
C ALA A 79 3.23 -1.14 -6.50
N ASP A 80 3.69 -1.60 -7.65
CA ASP A 80 4.32 -0.76 -8.65
C ASP A 80 3.37 0.29 -9.22
N ALA A 81 2.09 -0.05 -9.36
CA ALA A 81 1.08 0.91 -9.83
C ALA A 81 0.92 2.06 -8.84
N VAL A 82 0.93 1.79 -7.55
CA VAL A 82 0.87 2.82 -6.52
C VAL A 82 2.14 3.67 -6.54
N GLU A 83 3.30 3.05 -6.66
CA GLU A 83 4.57 3.78 -6.78
C GLU A 83 4.55 4.73 -7.98
N THR A 84 4.17 4.23 -9.15
CA THR A 84 4.09 5.05 -10.36
C THR A 84 3.15 6.24 -10.16
N ALA A 85 2.01 6.03 -9.51
CA ALA A 85 1.06 7.09 -9.25
C ALA A 85 1.64 8.18 -8.33
N LEU A 86 2.44 7.78 -7.34
CA LEU A 86 3.09 8.74 -6.44
C LEU A 86 4.21 9.50 -7.15
N VAL A 87 5.01 8.81 -7.97
CA VAL A 87 6.08 9.46 -8.74
C VAL A 87 5.49 10.51 -9.68
N ARG A 88 4.38 10.21 -10.34
CA ARG A 88 3.70 11.16 -11.20
C ARG A 88 3.18 12.40 -10.46
N ARG A 89 3.00 12.29 -9.15
CA ARG A 89 2.56 13.38 -8.28
C ARG A 89 3.71 14.13 -7.63
N GLY A 90 4.94 13.83 -8.02
CA GLY A 90 6.11 14.57 -7.58
C GLY A 90 6.89 13.95 -6.42
N ILE A 91 6.60 12.71 -6.06
CA ILE A 91 7.35 12.01 -5.01
C ILE A 91 8.60 11.39 -5.62
N ASP A 92 9.77 11.70 -5.04
CA ASP A 92 11.06 11.18 -5.51
C ASP A 92 11.10 9.66 -5.36
N PRO A 93 11.43 8.90 -6.42
CA PRO A 93 11.51 7.44 -6.33
C PRO A 93 12.48 6.94 -5.25
N SER A 94 13.50 7.70 -4.90
CA SER A 94 14.46 7.30 -3.86
C SER A 94 13.82 7.20 -2.46
N ARG A 95 12.64 7.77 -2.28
CA ARG A 95 11.88 7.69 -1.02
C ARG A 95 10.98 6.47 -0.95
N ILE A 96 10.83 5.73 -2.06
CA ILE A 96 9.81 4.69 -2.19
C ILE A 96 10.47 3.34 -2.35
N HIS A 97 10.03 2.37 -1.54
CA HIS A 97 10.42 0.96 -1.67
C HIS A 97 9.16 0.14 -1.85
N THR A 98 9.24 -0.91 -2.66
CA THR A 98 8.11 -1.81 -2.88
C THR A 98 8.46 -3.21 -2.42
N ALA A 99 7.46 -3.96 -1.98
CA ALA A 99 7.60 -5.36 -1.62
C ALA A 99 6.35 -6.12 -2.04
N ALA A 100 6.53 -7.35 -2.49
CA ALA A 100 5.44 -8.20 -2.94
C ALA A 100 5.39 -9.45 -2.07
N TYR A 101 4.31 -9.61 -1.33
CA TYR A 101 4.15 -10.71 -0.39
C TYR A 101 3.20 -11.80 -0.89
N GLY A 102 2.49 -11.56 -2.01
CA GLY A 102 1.52 -12.52 -2.51
C GLY A 102 0.47 -12.86 -1.45
N LYS A 103 0.26 -14.15 -1.21
CA LYS A 103 -0.75 -14.61 -0.24
C LYS A 103 -0.27 -14.63 1.21
N SER A 104 0.97 -14.25 1.47
CA SER A 104 1.52 -14.17 2.83
C SER A 104 0.84 -13.07 3.64
N PHE A 105 0.81 -13.23 4.97
CA PHE A 105 0.27 -12.25 5.91
C PHE A 105 -1.21 -11.91 5.66
N PRO A 106 -2.11 -12.91 5.66
CA PRO A 106 -3.54 -12.61 5.53
C PRO A 106 -4.06 -11.83 6.74
N VAL A 107 -4.98 -10.89 6.49
CA VAL A 107 -5.63 -10.13 7.56
C VAL A 107 -7.03 -10.65 7.86
N ALA A 108 -7.53 -11.59 7.04
CA ALA A 108 -8.85 -12.18 7.21
C ALA A 108 -8.82 -13.61 6.68
N SER A 109 -9.91 -14.35 6.90
CA SER A 109 -10.01 -15.73 6.44
C SER A 109 -10.06 -15.79 4.91
N ASN A 110 -9.27 -16.69 4.32
CA ASN A 110 -9.37 -17.02 2.90
C ASN A 110 -10.51 -18.01 2.62
N GLY A 111 -11.21 -18.46 3.66
CA GLY A 111 -12.30 -19.43 3.53
C GLY A 111 -13.61 -18.87 3.01
N ASP A 112 -13.76 -17.53 3.00
CA ASP A 112 -14.98 -16.90 2.50
C ASP A 112 -14.64 -15.72 1.58
N PRO A 113 -15.58 -15.32 0.68
CA PRO A 113 -15.31 -14.25 -0.28
C PRO A 113 -14.99 -12.90 0.34
N SER A 114 -15.64 -12.53 1.44
CA SER A 114 -15.39 -11.23 2.08
C SER A 114 -14.01 -11.18 2.71
N GLY A 115 -13.55 -12.27 3.31
CA GLY A 115 -12.21 -12.36 3.86
C GLY A 115 -11.15 -12.30 2.78
N ARG A 116 -11.37 -13.00 1.65
CA ARG A 116 -10.45 -12.95 0.52
C ARG A 116 -10.33 -11.54 -0.04
N GLN A 117 -11.45 -10.81 -0.11
CA GLN A 117 -11.42 -9.42 -0.59
C GLN A 117 -10.55 -8.54 0.32
N LEU A 118 -10.64 -8.72 1.65
CA LEU A 118 -9.81 -7.97 2.58
C LEU A 118 -8.33 -8.30 2.44
N ASN A 119 -8.00 -9.53 2.06
CA ASN A 119 -6.61 -9.93 1.86
C ASN A 119 -6.00 -9.35 0.58
N ARG A 120 -6.81 -9.07 -0.45
CA ARG A 120 -6.37 -8.44 -1.69
C ARG A 120 -6.22 -6.93 -1.45
N ARG A 121 -5.02 -6.50 -1.07
CA ARG A 121 -4.79 -5.12 -0.69
C ARG A 121 -3.37 -4.67 -1.00
N VAL A 122 -3.16 -3.36 -0.99
CA VAL A 122 -1.83 -2.75 -0.95
C VAL A 122 -1.77 -1.90 0.31
N GLU A 123 -0.73 -2.11 1.12
CA GLU A 123 -0.50 -1.30 2.31
C GLU A 123 0.63 -0.34 2.03
N VAL A 124 0.39 0.95 2.26
CA VAL A 124 1.43 1.97 2.16
C VAL A 124 1.87 2.31 3.57
N VAL A 125 3.13 2.01 3.89
CA VAL A 125 3.71 2.29 5.20
C VAL A 125 4.53 3.57 5.10
N ILE A 126 4.15 4.56 5.89
CA ILE A 126 4.82 5.86 5.93
C ILE A 126 5.70 5.89 7.17
N GLY A 127 7.00 6.02 6.95
CA GLY A 127 7.98 6.01 8.04
C GLY A 127 7.93 7.25 8.90
N ASN A 128 8.78 7.27 9.93
CA ASN A 128 8.85 8.35 10.92
C ASN A 128 9.48 9.62 10.34
N GLU A 129 9.27 10.73 11.04
CA GLU A 129 9.80 12.04 10.64
C GLU A 129 11.33 12.09 10.61
N ASN A 130 12.00 11.21 11.36
CA ASN A 130 13.47 11.19 11.40
C ASN A 130 14.12 10.66 10.13
N GLY A 131 13.32 10.22 9.14
CA GLY A 131 13.85 9.69 7.88
C GLY A 131 14.46 8.30 7.99
N GLY A 132 14.27 7.63 9.13
CA GLY A 132 14.80 6.28 9.33
C GLY A 132 14.10 5.25 8.45
N GLY A 133 14.78 4.13 8.25
CA GLY A 133 14.21 3.02 7.48
C GLY A 133 12.98 2.43 8.17
N ILE A 134 12.12 1.81 7.37
CA ILE A 134 10.91 1.17 7.85
C ILE A 134 11.24 -0.25 8.28
N ALA A 135 10.76 -0.65 9.46
CA ALA A 135 11.00 -2.00 9.98
C ALA A 135 10.44 -3.06 9.03
N SER A 136 11.19 -4.14 8.87
CA SER A 136 10.74 -5.26 8.03
C SER A 136 9.49 -5.89 8.61
N ARG A 137 8.63 -6.39 7.72
CA ARG A 137 7.47 -7.16 8.15
C ARG A 137 7.93 -8.52 8.67
N THR A 138 7.38 -8.90 9.81
CA THR A 138 7.63 -10.22 10.40
C THR A 138 6.34 -11.00 10.49
N SER A 139 6.43 -12.31 10.32
CA SER A 139 5.26 -13.19 10.44
C SER A 139 4.95 -13.52 11.89
#